data_28b13f09c833590e1cb6e50bf697a9db
#
_entry.id   28b13f09c833590e1cb6e50bf697a9db
#
_cell.length_a   1.000
_cell.length_b   1.000
_cell.length_c   1.000
_cell.angle_alpha   90.00
_cell.angle_beta   90.00
_cell.angle_gamma   90.00
#
_symmetry.space_group_name_H-M   'P 1'
#
loop_
_entity.id
_entity.type
_entity.pdbx_description
1 polymer ?
#
loop_
_entity_poly.entity_id
_entity_poly.type
_entity_poly.pdbx_seq_one_letter_code
_entity_poly.pdbx_strand_id
1 'polypeptide(L)'
;MKIDYVSDLHINYWIPWNVNQIKWEKRTREIVNRLISNGNGEVLVIAGDFTEWNQQTLWVLDEAAKQYEKVYFTYGNHDLYLLSKSQKRKYSDSIGRLNDLIKKAADIKNVTPLIKTTDTYKGKVFAGDVMWYLPKGIDGWDFFKGVSNDSNYICINGYNKVDGVRAMWKESMDWYETLESSQVDVFVSHVPPVHNPYSPFEPNTCYMVEVPFINAKHWICGHDHLQAEFDKEGTSFHMNCIGYPYDYDNYPSVNVIPGNEVDSYKTFELKTFEI
;
A
#
# COMPACT_ATOMS: atom_id res chain seq x y z
N MET A 1 1.90 -11.63 -19.84
CA MET A 1 1.78 -11.94 -18.39
C MET A 1 0.68 -11.07 -17.82
N LYS A 2 -0.29 -11.68 -17.15
CA LYS A 2 -1.38 -10.95 -16.51
C LYS A 2 -1.04 -10.62 -15.07
N ILE A 3 -1.28 -9.39 -14.68
CA ILE A 3 -1.02 -8.86 -13.35
C ILE A 3 -2.32 -8.38 -12.74
N ASP A 4 -2.70 -8.97 -11.62
CA ASP A 4 -3.76 -8.46 -10.76
C ASP A 4 -3.17 -7.48 -9.76
N TYR A 5 -3.91 -6.44 -9.38
CA TYR A 5 -3.41 -5.42 -8.47
C TYR A 5 -4.49 -4.85 -7.54
N VAL A 6 -4.03 -4.48 -6.35
CA VAL A 6 -4.86 -3.90 -5.30
C VAL A 6 -3.99 -3.11 -4.32
N SER A 7 -4.57 -2.17 -3.60
CA SER A 7 -3.95 -1.45 -2.49
C SER A 7 -4.96 -1.06 -1.42
N ASP A 8 -4.46 -0.51 -0.32
CA ASP A 8 -5.28 0.07 0.75
C ASP A 8 -6.33 -0.92 1.27
N LEU A 9 -5.87 -2.13 1.57
CA LEU A 9 -6.75 -3.21 2.02
C LEU A 9 -7.42 -2.91 3.35
N HIS A 10 -6.69 -2.31 4.29
CA HIS A 10 -7.15 -1.94 5.62
C HIS A 10 -8.00 -3.01 6.31
N ILE A 11 -7.61 -4.29 6.18
CA ILE A 11 -8.41 -5.47 6.59
C ILE A 11 -8.87 -5.39 8.04
N ASN A 12 -8.09 -4.75 8.92
CA ASN A 12 -8.45 -4.60 10.33
C ASN A 12 -9.71 -3.75 10.55
N TYR A 13 -10.04 -2.85 9.63
CA TYR A 13 -11.26 -2.03 9.72
C TYR A 13 -12.52 -2.77 9.24
N TRP A 14 -12.36 -3.84 8.48
CA TRP A 14 -13.45 -4.69 8.00
C TRP A 14 -13.83 -5.81 8.97
N ILE A 15 -13.08 -5.97 10.06
CA ILE A 15 -13.28 -7.03 11.06
C ILE A 15 -13.51 -6.39 12.43
N PRO A 16 -14.60 -6.72 13.14
CA PRO A 16 -14.84 -6.20 14.50
C PRO A 16 -13.65 -6.50 15.44
N TRP A 17 -13.19 -5.49 16.15
CA TRP A 17 -12.04 -5.55 17.05
C TRP A 17 -12.18 -6.51 18.25
N ASN A 18 -13.41 -6.90 18.58
CA ASN A 18 -13.74 -7.72 19.76
C ASN A 18 -13.72 -9.23 19.48
N VAL A 19 -13.26 -9.67 18.31
CA VAL A 19 -13.12 -11.10 18.00
C VAL A 19 -11.82 -11.66 18.55
N ASN A 20 -11.82 -12.96 18.94
CA ASN A 20 -10.60 -13.63 19.34
C ASN A 20 -9.67 -13.90 18.14
N GLN A 21 -8.40 -14.21 18.40
CA GLN A 21 -7.38 -14.39 17.37
C GLN A 21 -7.75 -15.43 16.30
N ILE A 22 -8.37 -16.56 16.69
CA ILE A 22 -8.77 -17.61 15.74
C ILE A 22 -9.84 -17.10 14.76
N LYS A 23 -10.83 -16.39 15.28
CA LYS A 23 -11.86 -15.77 14.45
C LYS A 23 -11.30 -14.65 13.59
N TRP A 24 -10.34 -13.90 14.12
CA TRP A 24 -9.69 -12.81 13.41
C TRP A 24 -8.91 -13.35 12.21
N GLU A 25 -8.09 -14.38 12.40
CA GLU A 25 -7.39 -15.05 11.31
C GLU A 25 -8.37 -15.60 10.26
N LYS A 26 -9.38 -16.36 10.71
CA LYS A 26 -10.38 -16.94 9.80
C LYS A 26 -11.06 -15.86 8.94
N ARG A 27 -11.52 -14.77 9.55
CA ARG A 27 -12.18 -13.67 8.83
C ARG A 27 -11.22 -12.94 7.89
N THR A 28 -9.98 -12.71 8.30
CA THR A 28 -8.96 -12.14 7.42
C THR A 28 -8.81 -12.98 6.16
N ARG A 29 -8.63 -14.29 6.29
CA ARG A 29 -8.50 -15.21 5.16
C ARG A 29 -9.75 -15.25 4.29
N GLU A 30 -10.94 -15.24 4.88
CA GLU A 30 -12.22 -15.19 4.16
C GLU A 30 -12.35 -13.91 3.32
N ILE A 31 -11.99 -12.76 3.88
CA ILE A 31 -12.00 -11.47 3.17
C ILE A 31 -11.01 -11.51 2.01
N VAL A 32 -9.77 -11.92 2.25
CA VAL A 32 -8.73 -11.99 1.21
C VAL A 32 -9.16 -12.91 0.09
N ASN A 33 -9.62 -14.13 0.40
CA ASN A 33 -10.11 -15.07 -0.59
C ASN A 33 -11.25 -14.47 -1.44
N ARG A 34 -12.14 -13.72 -0.81
CA ARG A 34 -13.23 -13.04 -1.53
C ARG A 34 -12.68 -11.96 -2.47
N LEU A 35 -11.74 -11.14 -1.99
CA LEU A 35 -11.16 -10.05 -2.77
C LEU A 35 -10.42 -10.55 -4.02
N ILE A 36 -9.70 -11.67 -3.91
CA ILE A 36 -8.90 -12.21 -5.01
C ILE A 36 -9.61 -13.32 -5.81
N SER A 37 -10.85 -13.67 -5.44
CA SER A 37 -11.58 -14.81 -6.04
C SER A 37 -11.89 -14.66 -7.53
N ASN A 38 -11.95 -13.43 -8.05
CA ASN A 38 -12.18 -13.13 -9.46
C ASN A 38 -10.89 -12.76 -10.21
N GLY A 39 -9.74 -12.89 -9.55
CA GLY A 39 -8.44 -12.66 -10.17
C GLY A 39 -8.15 -13.68 -11.28
N ASN A 40 -7.48 -13.20 -12.31
CA ASN A 40 -7.05 -14.03 -13.45
C ASN A 40 -5.56 -13.82 -13.77
N GLY A 41 -4.83 -13.10 -12.93
CA GLY A 41 -3.40 -12.86 -13.06
C GLY A 41 -2.55 -14.06 -12.64
N GLU A 42 -1.34 -14.13 -13.19
CA GLU A 42 -0.29 -15.01 -12.70
C GLU A 42 0.43 -14.38 -11.52
N VAL A 43 0.45 -13.05 -11.50
CA VAL A 43 1.10 -12.20 -10.50
C VAL A 43 0.04 -11.37 -9.78
N LEU A 44 0.13 -11.28 -8.47
CA LEU A 44 -0.60 -10.29 -7.67
C LEU A 44 0.37 -9.22 -7.18
N VAL A 45 -0.02 -7.96 -7.31
CA VAL A 45 0.68 -6.82 -6.72
C VAL A 45 -0.20 -6.17 -5.66
N ILE A 46 0.34 -6.01 -4.45
CA ILE A 46 -0.33 -5.32 -3.35
C ILE A 46 0.47 -4.06 -3.00
N ALA A 47 -0.09 -2.90 -3.30
CA ALA A 47 0.61 -1.62 -3.20
C ALA A 47 0.42 -0.93 -1.82
N GLY A 48 0.63 -1.68 -0.74
CA GLY A 48 0.67 -1.16 0.63
C GLY A 48 -0.69 -1.05 1.34
N ASP A 49 -0.61 -0.62 2.59
CA ASP A 49 -1.72 -0.44 3.53
C ASP A 49 -2.58 -1.69 3.72
N PHE A 50 -1.88 -2.77 4.10
CA PHE A 50 -2.53 -4.04 4.41
C PHE A 50 -3.38 -3.97 5.65
N THR A 51 -2.73 -3.67 6.75
CA THR A 51 -3.31 -3.62 8.09
C THR A 51 -2.34 -2.94 9.08
N GLU A 52 -2.85 -2.63 10.27
CA GLU A 52 -2.02 -2.10 11.35
C GLU A 52 -1.36 -3.20 12.21
N TRP A 53 -1.36 -4.47 11.75
CA TRP A 53 -0.86 -5.62 12.50
C TRP A 53 -0.06 -6.58 11.60
N ASN A 54 1.25 -6.73 11.82
CA ASN A 54 2.10 -7.61 11.00
C ASN A 54 1.56 -9.04 10.88
N GLN A 55 0.99 -9.60 11.96
CA GLN A 55 0.45 -10.95 11.91
C GLN A 55 -0.72 -11.05 10.93
N GLN A 56 -1.56 -10.03 10.86
CA GLN A 56 -2.69 -10.00 9.92
C GLN A 56 -2.19 -9.82 8.48
N THR A 57 -1.21 -8.94 8.26
CA THR A 57 -0.54 -8.79 6.96
C THR A 57 0.06 -10.13 6.47
N LEU A 58 0.69 -10.90 7.37
CA LEU A 58 1.22 -12.22 7.03
C LEU A 58 0.12 -13.22 6.63
N TRP A 59 -1.06 -13.18 7.25
CA TRP A 59 -2.20 -14.00 6.82
C TRP A 59 -2.72 -13.60 5.44
N VAL A 60 -2.71 -12.30 5.13
CA VAL A 60 -3.06 -11.79 3.79
C VAL A 60 -2.09 -12.33 2.75
N LEU A 61 -0.79 -12.19 2.99
CA LEU A 61 0.26 -12.65 2.07
C LEU A 61 0.24 -14.18 1.89
N ASP A 62 0.07 -14.92 2.98
CA ASP A 62 -0.02 -16.39 2.94
C ASP A 62 -1.25 -16.87 2.14
N GLU A 63 -2.38 -16.17 2.27
CA GLU A 63 -3.58 -16.51 1.52
C GLU A 63 -3.43 -16.19 0.03
N ALA A 64 -2.88 -15.01 -0.30
CA ALA A 64 -2.58 -14.62 -1.66
C ALA A 64 -1.58 -15.58 -2.33
N ALA A 65 -0.55 -16.00 -1.60
CA ALA A 65 0.46 -16.92 -2.09
C ALA A 65 -0.06 -18.30 -2.51
N LYS A 66 -1.25 -18.70 -2.05
CA LYS A 66 -1.89 -19.98 -2.46
C LYS A 66 -2.53 -19.91 -3.85
N GLN A 67 -2.85 -18.71 -4.32
CA GLN A 67 -3.62 -18.51 -5.57
C GLN A 67 -2.77 -17.98 -6.72
N TYR A 68 -1.64 -17.33 -6.43
CA TYR A 68 -0.78 -16.69 -7.42
C TYR A 68 0.58 -17.39 -7.54
N GLU A 69 1.14 -17.42 -8.74
CA GLU A 69 2.49 -17.92 -8.97
C GLU A 69 3.54 -17.01 -8.32
N LYS A 70 3.27 -15.70 -8.26
CA LYS A 70 4.11 -14.68 -7.65
C LYS A 70 3.26 -13.59 -6.99
N VAL A 71 3.64 -13.18 -5.80
CA VAL A 71 3.04 -12.05 -5.09
C VAL A 71 4.13 -11.02 -4.84
N TYR A 72 3.93 -9.82 -5.34
CA TYR A 72 4.74 -8.65 -5.00
C TYR A 72 3.98 -7.74 -4.06
N PHE A 73 4.70 -7.12 -3.14
CA PHE A 73 4.12 -6.10 -2.28
C PHE A 73 5.10 -5.00 -1.92
N THR A 74 4.59 -3.81 -1.69
CA THR A 74 5.27 -2.77 -0.92
C THR A 74 4.50 -2.50 0.38
N TYR A 75 5.02 -1.66 1.25
CA TYR A 75 4.29 -1.23 2.46
C TYR A 75 3.66 0.15 2.22
N GLY A 76 2.63 0.46 3.01
CA GLY A 76 2.07 1.80 3.09
C GLY A 76 2.31 2.44 4.46
N ASN A 77 1.72 3.61 4.69
CA ASN A 77 1.88 4.33 5.95
C ASN A 77 1.25 3.58 7.14
N HIS A 78 0.12 2.91 6.97
CA HIS A 78 -0.52 2.11 8.02
C HIS A 78 0.31 0.89 8.44
N ASP A 79 1.12 0.34 7.55
CA ASP A 79 2.05 -0.73 7.88
C ASP A 79 3.18 -0.29 8.81
N LEU A 80 3.36 1.02 9.01
CA LEU A 80 4.31 1.63 9.95
C LEU A 80 3.69 2.06 11.28
N TYR A 81 2.38 2.10 11.44
CA TYR A 81 1.72 2.63 12.62
C TYR A 81 2.00 1.81 13.87
N LEU A 82 2.33 2.51 14.96
CA LEU A 82 2.48 1.96 16.30
C LEU A 82 1.34 2.45 17.19
N LEU A 83 0.21 1.78 17.10
CA LEU A 83 -1.04 2.19 17.75
C LEU A 83 -1.08 1.94 19.25
N SER A 84 -0.29 0.99 19.75
CA SER A 84 -0.36 0.55 21.14
C SER A 84 1.00 0.56 21.85
N LYS A 85 0.95 0.68 23.18
CA LYS A 85 2.16 0.53 24.01
C LYS A 85 2.83 -0.85 23.85
N SER A 86 2.04 -1.88 23.53
CA SER A 86 2.59 -3.24 23.29
C SER A 86 3.35 -3.29 21.97
N GLN A 87 2.85 -2.68 20.90
CA GLN A 87 3.58 -2.58 19.64
C GLN A 87 4.88 -1.77 19.80
N LYS A 88 4.82 -0.61 20.46
CA LYS A 88 6.00 0.21 20.75
C LYS A 88 7.08 -0.55 21.53
N ARG A 89 6.68 -1.38 22.50
CA ARG A 89 7.63 -2.22 23.24
C ARG A 89 8.20 -3.37 22.40
N LYS A 90 7.37 -3.95 21.52
CA LYS A 90 7.76 -5.09 20.68
C LYS A 90 8.73 -4.69 19.58
N TYR A 91 8.46 -3.57 18.89
CA TYR A 91 9.15 -3.20 17.67
C TYR A 91 10.17 -2.08 17.85
N SER A 92 10.20 -1.41 19.01
CA SER A 92 11.02 -0.23 19.32
C SER A 92 10.61 1.01 18.53
N ASP A 93 10.44 0.91 17.21
CA ASP A 93 9.97 1.97 16.31
C ASP A 93 9.25 1.39 15.07
N SER A 94 8.83 2.27 14.18
CA SER A 94 8.08 1.91 12.96
C SER A 94 8.95 1.11 11.97
N ILE A 95 10.22 1.43 11.86
CA ILE A 95 11.16 0.71 10.99
C ILE A 95 11.41 -0.71 11.54
N GLY A 96 11.53 -0.86 12.86
CA GLY A 96 11.60 -2.17 13.52
C GLY A 96 10.37 -3.03 13.25
N ARG A 97 9.16 -2.41 13.18
CA ARG A 97 7.93 -3.10 12.76
C ARG A 97 7.99 -3.58 11.32
N LEU A 98 8.43 -2.70 10.41
CA LEU A 98 8.58 -3.04 8.99
C LEU A 98 9.59 -4.18 8.79
N ASN A 99 10.74 -4.11 9.45
CA ASN A 99 11.78 -5.13 9.36
C ASN A 99 11.29 -6.51 9.87
N ASP A 100 10.46 -6.54 10.94
CA ASP A 100 9.82 -7.78 11.42
C ASP A 100 8.87 -8.36 10.37
N LEU A 101 8.11 -7.51 9.67
CA LEU A 101 7.22 -7.93 8.58
C LEU A 101 8.01 -8.52 7.41
N ILE A 102 8.99 -7.79 6.89
CA ILE A 102 9.82 -8.21 5.75
C ILE A 102 10.50 -9.55 6.04
N LYS A 103 11.11 -9.66 7.23
CA LYS A 103 11.79 -10.90 7.65
C LYS A 103 10.86 -12.11 7.64
N LYS A 104 9.63 -11.95 8.13
CA LYS A 104 8.64 -13.04 8.19
C LYS A 104 8.00 -13.34 6.84
N ALA A 105 7.77 -12.31 6.02
CA ALA A 105 7.25 -12.48 4.67
C ALA A 105 8.23 -13.26 3.76
N ALA A 106 9.53 -13.15 4.01
CA ALA A 106 10.56 -13.91 3.29
C ALA A 106 10.45 -15.45 3.46
N ASP A 107 9.76 -15.92 4.50
CA ASP A 107 9.49 -17.35 4.70
C ASP A 107 8.37 -17.88 3.78
N ILE A 108 7.62 -17.00 3.10
CA ILE A 108 6.55 -17.36 2.16
C ILE A 108 7.17 -17.42 0.75
N LYS A 109 7.27 -18.63 0.21
CA LYS A 109 8.11 -18.98 -0.95
C LYS A 109 7.97 -18.10 -2.20
N ASN A 110 6.76 -17.68 -2.55
CA ASN A 110 6.44 -16.92 -3.78
C ASN A 110 6.07 -15.46 -3.50
N VAL A 111 6.34 -14.97 -2.30
CA VAL A 111 6.12 -13.58 -1.89
C VAL A 111 7.45 -12.83 -1.92
N THR A 112 7.46 -11.67 -2.56
CA THR A 112 8.64 -10.81 -2.66
C THR A 112 8.29 -9.37 -2.30
N PRO A 113 8.90 -8.79 -1.25
CA PRO A 113 8.77 -7.37 -0.97
C PRO A 113 9.51 -6.54 -2.02
N LEU A 114 8.86 -5.53 -2.54
CA LEU A 114 9.45 -4.49 -3.37
C LEU A 114 9.65 -3.24 -2.50
N ILE A 115 10.75 -3.19 -1.79
CA ILE A 115 11.09 -2.12 -0.83
C ILE A 115 12.53 -1.70 -1.09
N LYS A 116 12.69 -0.65 -1.86
CA LYS A 116 13.98 -0.19 -2.40
C LYS A 116 14.73 -1.34 -3.08
N THR A 117 14.03 -2.06 -3.95
CA THR A 117 14.59 -3.23 -4.63
C THR A 117 13.95 -3.46 -6.00
N THR A 118 14.61 -4.27 -6.79
CA THR A 118 14.14 -4.77 -8.09
C THR A 118 14.12 -6.29 -8.09
N ASP A 119 13.19 -6.89 -8.83
CA ASP A 119 13.15 -8.33 -9.10
C ASP A 119 12.79 -8.56 -10.57
N THR A 120 13.25 -9.67 -11.12
CA THR A 120 12.91 -10.08 -12.49
C THR A 120 12.11 -11.38 -12.47
N TYR A 121 10.90 -11.31 -13.00
CA TYR A 121 10.03 -12.48 -13.11
C TYR A 121 9.55 -12.67 -14.54
N LYS A 122 9.77 -13.87 -15.11
CA LYS A 122 9.43 -14.20 -16.51
C LYS A 122 9.93 -13.15 -17.53
N GLY A 123 11.12 -12.58 -17.30
CA GLY A 123 11.75 -11.60 -18.18
C GLY A 123 11.21 -10.15 -18.06
N LYS A 124 10.34 -9.88 -17.09
CA LYS A 124 9.84 -8.55 -16.77
C LYS A 124 10.48 -8.02 -15.49
N VAL A 125 10.87 -6.76 -15.51
CA VAL A 125 11.51 -6.08 -14.40
C VAL A 125 10.47 -5.37 -13.54
N PHE A 126 10.38 -5.77 -12.28
CA PHE A 126 9.59 -5.13 -11.25
C PHE A 126 10.52 -4.35 -10.32
N ALA A 127 10.14 -3.12 -9.99
CA ALA A 127 10.83 -2.29 -9.01
C ALA A 127 9.80 -1.70 -8.03
N GLY A 128 10.22 -1.39 -6.81
CA GLY A 128 9.27 -0.74 -5.91
C GLY A 128 9.86 -0.27 -4.59
N ASP A 129 9.17 0.69 -4.03
CA ASP A 129 9.33 1.26 -2.69
C ASP A 129 8.01 1.93 -2.29
N VAL A 130 7.84 2.28 -1.03
CA VAL A 130 6.70 3.09 -0.59
C VAL A 130 6.62 4.43 -1.33
N MET A 131 7.75 4.98 -1.75
CA MET A 131 7.91 6.31 -2.33
C MET A 131 7.37 7.38 -1.39
N TRP A 132 8.00 7.50 -0.20
CA TRP A 132 7.49 8.35 0.86
C TRP A 132 7.35 9.82 0.43
N TYR A 133 6.25 10.45 0.82
CA TYR A 133 5.96 11.84 0.50
C TYR A 133 6.76 12.83 1.36
N LEU A 134 6.88 14.07 0.90
CA LEU A 134 7.43 15.19 1.66
C LEU A 134 6.40 16.34 1.71
N PRO A 135 5.83 16.66 2.88
CA PRO A 135 4.96 17.83 3.02
C PRO A 135 5.65 19.10 2.56
N LYS A 136 5.01 19.89 1.71
CA LYS A 136 5.54 21.14 1.17
C LYS A 136 4.70 22.34 1.58
N GLY A 137 5.36 23.47 1.73
CA GLY A 137 4.70 24.72 2.13
C GLY A 137 4.15 24.68 3.58
N ILE A 138 3.51 25.77 3.98
CA ILE A 138 2.88 25.87 5.30
C ILE A 138 1.72 24.90 5.39
N ASP A 139 0.84 24.89 4.39
CA ASP A 139 -0.38 24.07 4.38
C ASP A 139 -0.08 22.56 4.45
N GLY A 140 0.92 22.07 3.70
CA GLY A 140 1.34 20.67 3.75
C GLY A 140 1.88 20.26 5.12
N TRP A 141 2.70 21.09 5.75
CA TRP A 141 3.22 20.82 7.09
C TRP A 141 2.16 20.95 8.19
N ASP A 142 1.21 21.88 8.05
CA ASP A 142 0.11 22.04 9.00
C ASP A 142 -0.87 20.86 8.88
N PHE A 143 -1.15 20.41 7.67
CA PHE A 143 -1.91 19.18 7.44
C PHE A 143 -1.21 17.97 8.08
N PHE A 144 0.08 17.77 7.80
CA PHE A 144 0.85 16.65 8.36
C PHE A 144 0.82 16.64 9.89
N LYS A 145 1.03 17.80 10.52
CA LYS A 145 1.10 17.90 12.00
C LYS A 145 -0.26 17.84 12.68
N GLY A 146 -1.28 18.41 12.06
CA GLY A 146 -2.59 18.63 12.66
C GLY A 146 -3.66 17.62 12.27
N VAL A 147 -3.57 17.05 11.06
CA VAL A 147 -4.62 16.21 10.48
C VAL A 147 -4.13 14.78 10.24
N SER A 148 -2.92 14.62 9.67
CA SER A 148 -2.42 13.30 9.30
C SER A 148 -2.17 12.40 10.51
N ASN A 149 -2.67 11.18 10.42
CA ASN A 149 -2.39 10.11 11.39
C ASN A 149 -0.92 9.69 11.40
N ASP A 150 -0.19 9.87 10.30
CA ASP A 150 1.24 9.54 10.18
C ASP A 150 2.05 10.26 11.24
N SER A 151 1.74 11.55 11.46
CA SER A 151 2.40 12.34 12.49
C SER A 151 2.18 11.82 13.91
N ASN A 152 1.14 11.03 14.15
CA ASN A 152 0.77 10.52 15.47
C ASN A 152 1.24 9.10 15.72
N TYR A 153 1.28 8.26 14.68
CA TYR A 153 1.50 6.83 14.81
C TYR A 153 2.82 6.34 14.24
N ILE A 154 3.51 7.14 13.39
CA ILE A 154 4.84 6.80 12.90
C ILE A 154 5.89 7.38 13.85
N CYS A 155 6.78 6.52 14.30
CA CYS A 155 7.89 6.87 15.19
C CYS A 155 9.18 6.25 14.64
N ILE A 156 10.18 7.08 14.40
CA ILE A 156 11.49 6.64 13.95
C ILE A 156 12.51 7.05 15.01
N ASN A 157 13.23 6.08 15.56
CA ASN A 157 14.19 6.33 16.63
C ASN A 157 15.29 7.28 16.16
N GLY A 158 15.62 8.23 17.01
CA GLY A 158 16.65 9.26 16.71
C GLY A 158 16.13 10.46 15.94
N TYR A 159 14.86 10.48 15.51
CA TYR A 159 14.27 11.58 14.78
C TYR A 159 13.03 12.15 15.50
N ASN A 160 12.82 13.46 15.38
CA ASN A 160 11.50 14.03 15.60
C ASN A 160 10.59 13.75 14.39
N LYS A 161 9.29 14.05 14.50
CA LYS A 161 8.29 13.74 13.46
C LYS A 161 8.64 14.33 12.08
N VAL A 162 9.12 15.56 12.03
CA VAL A 162 9.45 16.27 10.79
C VAL A 162 10.71 15.69 10.15
N ASP A 163 11.75 15.48 10.95
CA ASP A 163 13.01 14.93 10.44
C ASP A 163 12.88 13.47 10.06
N GLY A 164 12.02 12.71 10.74
CA GLY A 164 11.69 11.33 10.37
C GLY A 164 11.06 11.23 8.99
N VAL A 165 10.06 12.08 8.69
CA VAL A 165 9.44 12.13 7.36
C VAL A 165 10.45 12.54 6.29
N ARG A 166 11.29 13.54 6.57
CA ARG A 166 12.36 13.96 5.64
C ARG A 166 13.36 12.85 5.37
N ALA A 167 13.75 12.09 6.39
CA ALA A 167 14.67 10.97 6.25
C ALA A 167 14.06 9.88 5.38
N MET A 168 12.80 9.50 5.61
CA MET A 168 12.10 8.50 4.81
C MET A 168 11.97 8.92 3.35
N TRP A 169 11.54 10.17 3.11
CA TRP A 169 11.47 10.74 1.77
C TRP A 169 12.84 10.70 1.07
N LYS A 170 13.88 11.16 1.77
CA LYS A 170 15.23 11.18 1.21
C LYS A 170 15.72 9.78 0.85
N GLU A 171 15.51 8.80 1.71
CA GLU A 171 15.89 7.41 1.42
C GLU A 171 15.16 6.83 0.21
N SER A 172 13.86 7.14 0.04
CA SER A 172 13.09 6.75 -1.14
C SER A 172 13.67 7.40 -2.41
N MET A 173 13.95 8.70 -2.36
CA MET A 173 14.50 9.44 -3.52
C MET A 173 15.91 8.99 -3.88
N ASP A 174 16.81 8.90 -2.91
CA ASP A 174 18.20 8.45 -3.13
C ASP A 174 18.24 7.08 -3.82
N TRP A 175 17.35 6.17 -3.43
CA TRP A 175 17.25 4.87 -4.10
C TRP A 175 16.60 4.99 -5.49
N TYR A 176 15.51 5.74 -5.62
CA TYR A 176 14.79 5.88 -6.89
C TYR A 176 15.69 6.49 -7.99
N GLU A 177 16.52 7.47 -7.65
CA GLU A 177 17.47 8.09 -8.57
C GLU A 177 18.47 7.07 -9.15
N THR A 178 18.78 5.99 -8.44
CA THR A 178 19.64 4.91 -8.98
C THR A 178 19.00 4.17 -10.16
N LEU A 179 17.70 4.32 -10.37
CA LEU A 179 16.95 3.67 -11.44
C LEU A 179 16.84 4.51 -12.72
N GLU A 180 17.40 5.73 -12.78
CA GLU A 180 17.24 6.66 -13.90
C GLU A 180 17.55 6.01 -15.27
N SER A 181 18.60 5.20 -15.34
CA SER A 181 19.00 4.49 -16.57
C SER A 181 18.44 3.07 -16.67
N SER A 182 17.64 2.64 -15.70
CA SER A 182 17.11 1.28 -15.64
C SER A 182 15.84 1.16 -16.47
N GLN A 183 15.66 -0.01 -17.11
CA GLN A 183 14.42 -0.33 -17.79
C GLN A 183 13.49 -1.07 -16.81
N VAL A 184 12.42 -0.41 -16.37
CA VAL A 184 11.43 -0.96 -15.46
C VAL A 184 10.13 -1.23 -16.22
N ASP A 185 9.64 -2.46 -16.18
CA ASP A 185 8.34 -2.78 -16.77
C ASP A 185 7.20 -2.38 -15.83
N VAL A 186 7.31 -2.69 -14.54
CA VAL A 186 6.29 -2.36 -13.52
C VAL A 186 6.94 -1.75 -12.29
N PHE A 187 6.59 -0.51 -11.96
CA PHE A 187 6.95 0.11 -10.70
C PHE A 187 5.79 0.02 -9.70
N VAL A 188 6.08 -0.30 -8.46
CA VAL A 188 5.08 -0.43 -7.39
C VAL A 188 5.42 0.56 -6.28
N SER A 189 4.53 1.50 -6.02
CA SER A 189 4.64 2.36 -4.84
C SER A 189 3.34 2.34 -4.04
N HIS A 190 3.39 2.78 -2.78
CA HIS A 190 2.15 3.10 -2.08
C HIS A 190 1.72 4.52 -2.41
N VAL A 191 2.61 5.50 -2.18
CA VAL A 191 2.33 6.90 -2.50
C VAL A 191 2.46 7.13 -4.02
N PRO A 192 1.46 7.72 -4.67
CA PRO A 192 1.51 7.98 -6.12
C PRO A 192 2.51 9.10 -6.45
N PRO A 193 3.24 8.99 -7.59
CA PRO A 193 4.18 10.03 -8.03
C PRO A 193 3.49 11.20 -8.73
N VAL A 194 2.21 11.08 -9.00
CA VAL A 194 1.40 12.07 -9.73
C VAL A 194 0.04 12.21 -9.06
N HIS A 195 -0.53 13.40 -9.14
CA HIS A 195 -1.92 13.60 -8.73
C HIS A 195 -2.86 12.83 -9.64
N ASN A 196 -3.81 12.11 -9.04
CA ASN A 196 -4.85 11.38 -9.76
C ASN A 196 -5.80 12.39 -10.45
N PRO A 197 -5.92 12.39 -11.80
CA PRO A 197 -6.74 13.36 -12.51
C PRO A 197 -8.25 13.22 -12.23
N TYR A 198 -8.67 12.09 -11.65
CA TYR A 198 -10.07 11.85 -11.27
C TYR A 198 -10.34 12.13 -9.79
N SER A 199 -9.32 12.59 -9.06
CA SER A 199 -9.50 12.96 -7.65
C SER A 199 -10.43 14.17 -7.53
N PRO A 200 -11.45 14.11 -6.66
CA PRO A 200 -12.28 15.28 -6.35
C PRO A 200 -11.56 16.29 -5.44
N PHE A 201 -10.37 15.95 -4.96
CA PHE A 201 -9.60 16.77 -4.04
C PHE A 201 -8.50 17.53 -4.78
N GLU A 202 -8.16 18.71 -4.28
CA GLU A 202 -6.97 19.44 -4.73
C GLU A 202 -5.69 18.67 -4.39
N PRO A 203 -4.62 18.81 -5.18
CA PRO A 203 -3.35 18.15 -4.92
C PRO A 203 -2.82 18.48 -3.52
N ASN A 204 -2.53 17.44 -2.73
CA ASN A 204 -1.94 17.56 -1.41
C ASN A 204 -0.63 16.78 -1.34
N THR A 205 0.43 17.45 -0.92
CA THR A 205 1.78 16.88 -0.86
C THR A 205 1.95 15.79 0.20
N CYS A 206 0.93 15.52 1.02
CA CYS A 206 0.88 14.34 1.89
C CYS A 206 0.29 13.11 1.20
N TYR A 207 -0.33 13.27 0.03
CA TYR A 207 -0.93 12.19 -0.74
C TYR A 207 -0.23 11.91 -2.07
N MET A 208 0.86 12.58 -2.33
CA MET A 208 1.67 12.34 -3.53
C MET A 208 3.14 12.66 -3.27
N VAL A 209 4.02 12.07 -4.06
CA VAL A 209 5.45 12.36 -4.05
C VAL A 209 5.87 12.88 -5.42
N GLU A 210 6.58 13.99 -5.46
CA GLU A 210 7.21 14.43 -6.71
C GLU A 210 8.50 13.65 -6.94
N VAL A 211 8.60 13.04 -8.12
CA VAL A 211 9.77 12.28 -8.56
C VAL A 211 10.51 13.03 -9.68
N PRO A 212 11.84 12.87 -9.79
CA PRO A 212 12.63 13.58 -10.82
C PRO A 212 12.38 13.09 -12.24
N PHE A 213 11.89 11.86 -12.41
CA PHE A 213 11.58 11.24 -13.70
C PHE A 213 10.54 10.13 -13.52
N ILE A 214 9.92 9.70 -14.61
CA ILE A 214 9.06 8.51 -14.65
C ILE A 214 9.64 7.58 -15.72
N ASN A 215 10.11 6.39 -15.30
CA ASN A 215 10.83 5.45 -16.16
C ASN A 215 10.19 4.06 -16.27
N ALA A 216 9.00 3.85 -15.71
CA ALA A 216 8.29 2.59 -15.79
C ALA A 216 7.23 2.62 -16.89
N LYS A 217 6.93 1.46 -17.50
CA LYS A 217 5.82 1.33 -18.45
C LYS A 217 4.48 1.32 -17.74
N HIS A 218 4.43 0.67 -16.59
CA HIS A 218 3.27 0.58 -15.71
C HIS A 218 3.64 1.00 -14.30
N TRP A 219 2.77 1.74 -13.63
CA TRP A 219 2.95 2.16 -12.25
C TRP A 219 1.71 1.82 -11.44
N ILE A 220 1.87 0.94 -10.44
CA ILE A 220 0.80 0.55 -9.53
C ILE A 220 0.99 1.32 -8.22
N CYS A 221 -0.05 2.03 -7.78
CA CYS A 221 -0.02 2.81 -6.53
C CYS A 221 -1.37 2.86 -5.82
N GLY A 222 -1.40 3.48 -4.63
CA GLY A 222 -2.57 3.57 -3.76
C GLY A 222 -2.63 4.90 -3.01
N HIS A 223 -2.89 4.85 -1.70
CA HIS A 223 -2.83 5.92 -0.70
C HIS A 223 -3.97 6.94 -0.73
N ASP A 224 -4.50 7.31 -1.88
CA ASP A 224 -5.60 8.28 -2.00
C ASP A 224 -7.00 7.63 -1.91
N HIS A 225 -7.07 6.31 -1.74
CA HIS A 225 -8.28 5.49 -1.65
C HIS A 225 -9.18 5.60 -2.89
N LEU A 226 -8.62 5.94 -4.04
CA LEU A 226 -9.36 6.04 -5.30
C LEU A 226 -9.06 4.84 -6.21
N GLN A 227 -9.99 4.58 -7.11
CA GLN A 227 -9.81 3.63 -8.19
C GLN A 227 -9.68 4.40 -9.50
N ALA A 228 -8.53 4.28 -10.16
CA ALA A 228 -8.25 4.99 -11.39
C ALA A 228 -7.30 4.21 -12.30
N GLU A 229 -7.49 4.39 -13.60
CA GLU A 229 -6.52 4.00 -14.63
C GLU A 229 -6.37 5.18 -15.58
N PHE A 230 -5.14 5.61 -15.81
CA PHE A 230 -4.85 6.73 -16.72
C PHE A 230 -3.39 6.66 -17.20
N ASP A 231 -3.14 7.29 -18.34
CA ASP A 231 -1.80 7.43 -18.90
C ASP A 231 -1.25 8.83 -18.65
N LYS A 232 0.02 8.89 -18.27
CA LYS A 232 0.76 10.14 -18.14
C LYS A 232 2.24 9.92 -18.46
N GLU A 233 2.81 10.80 -19.29
CA GLU A 233 4.25 10.80 -19.66
C GLU A 233 4.74 9.44 -20.19
N GLY A 234 3.87 8.68 -20.88
CA GLY A 234 4.21 7.37 -21.46
C GLY A 234 4.10 6.20 -20.47
N THR A 235 3.63 6.43 -19.25
CA THR A 235 3.39 5.43 -18.22
C THR A 235 1.90 5.24 -17.99
N SER A 236 1.45 3.99 -17.93
CA SER A 236 0.09 3.63 -17.52
C SER A 236 0.02 3.50 -15.99
N PHE A 237 -0.78 4.32 -15.34
CA PHE A 237 -1.01 4.31 -13.89
C PHE A 237 -2.21 3.45 -13.54
N HIS A 238 -2.05 2.63 -12.50
CA HIS A 238 -3.03 1.66 -12.04
C HIS A 238 -3.28 1.83 -10.53
N MET A 239 -4.49 2.23 -10.17
CA MET A 239 -4.93 2.40 -8.79
C MET A 239 -6.19 1.57 -8.56
N ASN A 240 -6.19 0.70 -7.58
CA ASN A 240 -7.33 -0.14 -7.22
C ASN A 240 -7.41 -0.27 -5.69
N CYS A 241 -7.68 0.85 -5.05
CA CYS A 241 -7.77 0.96 -3.61
C CYS A 241 -9.10 0.37 -3.10
N ILE A 242 -9.06 -0.42 -2.05
CA ILE A 242 -10.27 -0.83 -1.32
C ILE A 242 -10.71 0.31 -0.39
N GLY A 243 -9.79 0.89 0.36
CA GLY A 243 -10.05 1.96 1.31
C GLY A 243 -10.71 1.50 2.60
N TYR A 244 -11.24 2.44 3.37
CA TYR A 244 -11.96 2.15 4.61
C TYR A 244 -13.44 1.86 4.37
N PRO A 245 -14.13 1.15 5.28
CA PRO A 245 -15.58 0.96 5.17
C PRO A 245 -16.38 2.26 5.03
N TYR A 246 -15.94 3.35 5.67
CA TYR A 246 -16.61 4.65 5.62
C TYR A 246 -16.28 5.51 4.39
N ASP A 247 -15.26 5.16 3.60
CA ASP A 247 -14.92 5.87 2.36
C ASP A 247 -16.05 5.73 1.35
N TYR A 248 -16.78 4.64 1.41
CA TYR A 248 -17.92 4.36 0.53
C TYR A 248 -19.14 5.25 0.81
N ASP A 249 -19.30 5.75 2.04
CA ASP A 249 -20.38 6.67 2.39
C ASP A 249 -20.24 8.05 1.71
N ASN A 250 -19.02 8.43 1.36
CA ASN A 250 -18.70 9.70 0.72
C ASN A 250 -18.73 9.62 -0.81
N TYR A 251 -18.80 8.44 -1.39
CA TYR A 251 -18.81 8.21 -2.84
C TYR A 251 -20.08 7.49 -3.26
N PRO A 252 -21.11 8.23 -3.74
CA PRO A 252 -22.44 7.68 -4.05
C PRO A 252 -22.47 6.64 -5.18
N SER A 253 -21.34 6.39 -5.85
CA SER A 253 -21.24 5.35 -6.87
C SER A 253 -21.07 3.93 -6.31
N VAL A 254 -20.80 3.80 -5.01
CA VAL A 254 -20.70 2.51 -4.33
C VAL A 254 -21.82 2.43 -3.30
N ASN A 255 -22.80 1.56 -3.53
CA ASN A 255 -23.92 1.33 -2.61
C ASN A 255 -23.45 0.60 -1.36
N VAL A 256 -22.93 1.34 -0.39
CA VAL A 256 -22.63 0.81 0.94
C VAL A 256 -23.72 1.22 1.90
N ILE A 257 -24.33 0.24 2.55
CA ILE A 257 -25.31 0.49 3.60
C ILE A 257 -24.55 0.71 4.92
N PRO A 258 -24.64 1.90 5.54
CA PRO A 258 -24.01 2.15 6.84
C PRO A 258 -24.37 1.09 7.87
N GLY A 259 -23.37 0.53 8.53
CA GLY A 259 -23.55 -0.49 9.57
C GLY A 259 -23.48 -1.95 9.10
N ASN A 260 -23.37 -2.23 7.81
CA ASN A 260 -23.10 -3.56 7.30
C ASN A 260 -21.61 -3.68 6.92
N GLU A 261 -20.77 -3.81 7.92
CA GLU A 261 -19.29 -3.89 7.82
C GLU A 261 -18.77 -5.00 6.90
N VAL A 262 -19.62 -5.86 6.40
CA VAL A 262 -19.25 -7.09 5.69
C VAL A 262 -19.59 -7.06 4.22
N ASP A 263 -20.39 -6.11 3.74
CA ASP A 263 -20.97 -6.22 2.40
C ASP A 263 -20.25 -5.42 1.31
N SER A 264 -19.53 -4.37 1.64
CA SER A 264 -18.88 -3.53 0.61
C SER A 264 -17.65 -4.17 -0.05
N TYR A 265 -16.82 -4.92 0.67
CA TYR A 265 -15.74 -5.68 0.03
C TYR A 265 -16.25 -6.81 -0.88
N LYS A 266 -17.52 -7.21 -0.75
CA LYS A 266 -18.14 -8.22 -1.62
C LYS A 266 -18.40 -7.71 -3.03
N THR A 267 -18.50 -6.42 -3.23
CA THR A 267 -18.68 -5.77 -4.54
C THR A 267 -17.37 -5.28 -5.14
N PHE A 268 -16.27 -5.36 -4.39
CA PHE A 268 -14.94 -5.00 -4.89
C PHE A 268 -14.51 -5.99 -5.97
N GLU A 269 -14.00 -5.47 -7.06
CA GLU A 269 -13.44 -6.25 -8.15
C GLU A 269 -11.94 -6.03 -8.24
N LEU A 270 -11.20 -7.11 -8.24
CA LEU A 270 -9.78 -7.10 -8.51
C LEU A 270 -9.56 -6.72 -9.98
N LYS A 271 -8.69 -5.77 -10.24
CA LYS A 271 -8.37 -5.34 -11.61
C LYS A 271 -7.15 -6.07 -12.13
N THR A 272 -7.10 -6.25 -13.44
CA THR A 272 -6.05 -6.98 -14.16
C THR A 272 -5.60 -6.18 -15.37
N PHE A 273 -4.29 -6.16 -15.63
CA PHE A 273 -3.72 -5.72 -16.90
C PHE A 273 -2.71 -6.75 -17.43
N GLU A 274 -2.31 -6.62 -18.70
CA GLU A 274 -1.38 -7.54 -19.36
C GLU A 274 -0.13 -6.82 -19.87
N ILE A 275 1.05 -7.43 -19.66
CA ILE A 275 2.35 -6.92 -20.11
C ILE A 275 3.15 -7.94 -20.92
#